data_ea0dbbb937cfc03f8b96bc18acd0366e
#
_entry.id   ea0dbbb937cfc03f8b96bc18acd0366e
#
_cell.length_a   1.000
_cell.length_b   1.000
_cell.length_c   1.000
_cell.angle_alpha   90.00
_cell.angle_beta   90.00
_cell.angle_gamma   90.00
#
_symmetry.space_group_name_H-M   'P 1'
#
loop_
_entity.id
_entity.type
_entity.pdbx_description
1 polymer ?
#
loop_
_entity_poly.entity_id
_entity_poly.type
_entity_poly.pdbx_seq_one_letter_code
_entity_poly.pdbx_strand_id
1 'polypeptide(L)'
;MSHLYDAERQIIKALPKMIDAAQAEELKDALNEHLEVTKEQANRLEQIFKNLGEKVKAEKCKGMQGILQEGNDLVGEIEDEKVRDAAIIASAQRVEHYEMAGYGTARTYAQLLDEPDARDLLQQTLNEEEEADQVLNNLAGDINTGAMSEERTEVEAENEEKPPRRRRAA
;
A
#
# COMPACT_ATOMS: atom_id res chain seq x y z
N MET A 1 -12.94 15.56 -0.76
CA MET A 1 -11.60 15.98 -1.24
C MET A 1 -10.60 16.37 -0.14
N SER A 2 -10.98 17.18 0.87
CA SER A 2 -10.01 17.60 1.92
C SER A 2 -9.38 16.44 2.69
N HIS A 3 -10.11 15.35 2.93
CA HIS A 3 -9.57 14.13 3.55
C HIS A 3 -8.68 13.34 2.59
N LEU A 4 -9.01 13.27 1.29
CA LEU A 4 -8.15 12.64 0.27
C LEU A 4 -6.82 13.39 0.16
N TYR A 5 -6.86 14.71 0.08
CA TYR A 5 -5.63 15.53 0.02
C TYR A 5 -4.72 15.33 1.26
N ASP A 6 -5.30 15.15 2.45
CA ASP A 6 -4.51 14.83 3.63
C ASP A 6 -4.00 13.38 3.60
N ALA A 7 -4.78 12.43 3.04
CA ALA A 7 -4.36 11.03 2.86
C ALA A 7 -3.12 10.96 1.98
N GLU A 8 -3.15 11.57 0.78
CA GLU A 8 -1.98 11.66 -0.11
C GLU A 8 -0.73 12.17 0.62
N ARG A 9 -0.88 13.26 1.38
CA ARG A 9 0.24 13.84 2.13
C ARG A 9 0.77 12.94 3.23
N GLN A 10 -0.07 12.09 3.81
CA GLN A 10 0.35 11.07 4.78
C GLN A 10 1.11 9.94 4.07
N ILE A 11 0.63 9.48 2.92
CA ILE A 11 1.24 8.42 2.11
C ILE A 11 2.62 8.87 1.61
N ILE A 12 2.75 10.08 1.04
CA ILE A 12 4.03 10.67 0.61
C ILE A 12 5.08 10.64 1.74
N LYS A 13 4.65 10.82 3.00
CA LYS A 13 5.56 10.77 4.16
C LYS A 13 5.86 9.34 4.63
N ALA A 14 4.94 8.42 4.40
CA ALA A 14 5.07 7.04 4.86
C ALA A 14 5.91 6.18 3.89
N LEU A 15 5.72 6.35 2.58
CA LEU A 15 6.36 5.54 1.55
C LEU A 15 7.89 5.43 1.68
N PRO A 16 8.68 6.50 1.97
CA PRO A 16 10.13 6.36 2.13
C PRO A 16 10.54 5.33 3.18
N LYS A 17 9.79 5.20 4.27
CA LYS A 17 10.07 4.20 5.31
C LYS A 17 9.78 2.78 4.83
N MET A 18 8.73 2.59 4.05
CA MET A 18 8.39 1.28 3.48
C MET A 18 9.43 0.86 2.44
N ILE A 19 9.89 1.80 1.61
CA ILE A 19 10.98 1.60 0.64
C ILE A 19 12.27 1.18 1.35
N ASP A 20 12.63 1.88 2.43
CA ASP A 20 13.83 1.56 3.23
C ASP A 20 13.72 0.20 3.93
N ALA A 21 12.51 -0.24 4.29
CA ALA A 21 12.26 -1.51 4.97
C ALA A 21 12.14 -2.70 4.01
N ALA A 22 11.81 -2.46 2.75
CA ALA A 22 11.68 -3.50 1.73
C ALA A 22 13.04 -4.10 1.38
N GLN A 23 13.08 -5.39 1.03
CA GLN A 23 14.27 -6.12 0.61
C GLN A 23 14.29 -6.38 -0.90
N ALA A 24 13.17 -6.82 -1.49
CA ALA A 24 13.07 -7.09 -2.90
C ALA A 24 13.18 -5.79 -3.73
N GLU A 25 14.08 -5.77 -4.69
CA GLU A 25 14.32 -4.57 -5.52
C GLU A 25 13.08 -4.20 -6.35
N GLU A 26 12.36 -5.20 -6.85
CA GLU A 26 11.12 -4.98 -7.60
C GLU A 26 10.03 -4.32 -6.73
N LEU A 27 9.97 -4.65 -5.44
CA LEU A 27 9.06 -3.98 -4.50
C LEU A 27 9.51 -2.55 -4.22
N LYS A 28 10.81 -2.31 -4.02
CA LYS A 28 11.35 -0.95 -3.86
C LYS A 28 11.06 -0.08 -5.07
N ASP A 29 11.27 -0.62 -6.27
CA ASP A 29 11.01 0.10 -7.52
C ASP A 29 9.53 0.47 -7.64
N ALA A 30 8.62 -0.48 -7.40
CA ALA A 30 7.18 -0.23 -7.42
C ALA A 30 6.76 0.85 -6.40
N LEU A 31 7.27 0.79 -5.16
CA LEU A 31 6.97 1.78 -4.13
C LEU A 31 7.58 3.17 -4.46
N ASN A 32 8.76 3.23 -5.10
CA ASN A 32 9.34 4.48 -5.56
C ASN A 32 8.52 5.11 -6.69
N GLU A 33 8.07 4.31 -7.67
CA GLU A 33 7.19 4.78 -8.73
C GLU A 33 5.87 5.31 -8.16
N HIS A 34 5.27 4.55 -7.24
CA HIS A 34 4.04 4.96 -6.56
C HIS A 34 4.22 6.26 -5.76
N LEU A 35 5.38 6.49 -5.13
CA LEU A 35 5.67 7.77 -4.46
C LEU A 35 5.61 8.97 -5.41
N GLU A 36 6.12 8.84 -6.63
CA GLU A 36 6.05 9.92 -7.60
C GLU A 36 4.61 10.11 -8.13
N VAL A 37 3.88 9.03 -8.38
CA VAL A 37 2.46 9.07 -8.76
C VAL A 37 1.63 9.75 -7.65
N THR A 38 1.80 9.38 -6.39
CA THR A 38 1.10 9.99 -5.23
C THR A 38 1.34 11.51 -5.14
N LYS A 39 2.56 11.98 -5.45
CA LYS A 39 2.84 13.42 -5.52
C LYS A 39 2.02 14.12 -6.61
N GLU A 40 1.90 13.49 -7.78
CA GLU A 40 1.08 14.02 -8.87
C GLU A 40 -0.42 13.99 -8.53
N GLN A 41 -0.88 12.98 -7.80
CA GLN A 41 -2.27 12.89 -7.33
C GLN A 41 -2.60 14.00 -6.32
N ALA A 42 -1.69 14.30 -5.40
CA ALA A 42 -1.82 15.44 -4.49
C ALA A 42 -1.91 16.78 -5.28
N ASN A 43 -1.05 16.98 -6.29
CA ASN A 43 -1.08 18.14 -7.17
C ASN A 43 -2.41 18.22 -7.96
N ARG A 44 -2.92 17.08 -8.40
CA ARG A 44 -4.20 16.98 -9.12
C ARG A 44 -5.39 17.39 -8.24
N LEU A 45 -5.38 17.02 -6.96
CA LEU A 45 -6.37 17.48 -6.00
C LEU A 45 -6.29 19.00 -5.79
N GLU A 46 -5.08 19.59 -5.72
CA GLU A 46 -4.90 21.04 -5.66
C GLU A 46 -5.48 21.74 -6.90
N GLN A 47 -5.27 21.16 -8.08
CA GLN A 47 -5.86 21.65 -9.32
C GLN A 47 -7.39 21.61 -9.27
N ILE A 48 -7.99 20.54 -8.77
CA ILE A 48 -9.45 20.42 -8.63
C ILE A 48 -9.97 21.51 -7.68
N PHE A 49 -9.36 21.73 -6.51
CA PHE A 49 -9.75 22.80 -5.61
C PHE A 49 -9.72 24.17 -6.31
N LYS A 50 -8.64 24.45 -7.07
CA LYS A 50 -8.48 25.68 -7.82
C LYS A 50 -9.56 25.85 -8.89
N ASN A 51 -9.85 24.80 -9.65
CA ASN A 51 -10.86 24.85 -10.73
C ASN A 51 -12.26 25.10 -10.15
N LEU A 52 -12.56 24.59 -8.96
CA LEU A 52 -13.81 24.82 -8.24
C LEU A 52 -13.87 26.17 -7.51
N GLY A 53 -12.82 27.00 -7.60
CA GLY A 53 -12.75 28.29 -6.89
C GLY A 53 -12.57 28.14 -5.37
N GLU A 54 -12.19 26.96 -4.90
CA GLU A 54 -12.05 26.65 -3.49
C GLU A 54 -10.57 26.77 -3.03
N LYS A 55 -10.38 27.03 -1.74
CA LYS A 55 -9.04 27.00 -1.16
C LYS A 55 -8.62 25.57 -0.90
N VAL A 56 -7.37 25.24 -1.24
CA VAL A 56 -6.77 23.97 -0.85
C VAL A 56 -6.82 23.83 0.67
N LYS A 57 -7.46 22.79 1.15
CA LYS A 57 -7.64 22.50 2.58
C LYS A 57 -7.38 21.02 2.84
N ALA A 58 -6.45 20.75 3.74
CA ALA A 58 -6.25 19.42 4.31
C ALA A 58 -7.09 19.28 5.59
N GLU A 59 -7.97 18.29 5.62
CA GLU A 59 -8.66 17.87 6.83
C GLU A 59 -8.14 16.49 7.22
N LYS A 60 -7.72 16.33 8.48
CA LYS A 60 -7.07 15.13 8.98
C LYS A 60 -7.84 13.86 8.61
N CYS A 61 -7.23 13.03 7.77
CA CYS A 61 -7.75 11.72 7.39
C CYS A 61 -7.38 10.68 8.45
N LYS A 62 -8.27 10.45 9.39
CA LYS A 62 -8.05 9.47 10.47
C LYS A 62 -8.04 8.02 9.96
N GLY A 63 -8.77 7.73 8.88
CA GLY A 63 -8.78 6.41 8.25
C GLY A 63 -7.39 6.07 7.72
N MET A 64 -6.83 6.93 6.87
CA MET A 64 -5.47 6.74 6.34
C MET A 64 -4.43 6.69 7.47
N GLN A 65 -4.53 7.59 8.45
CA GLN A 65 -3.64 7.56 9.61
C GLN A 65 -3.65 6.19 10.31
N GLY A 66 -4.82 5.58 10.48
CA GLY A 66 -4.95 4.27 11.12
C GLY A 66 -4.34 3.15 10.29
N ILE A 67 -4.60 3.16 8.97
CA ILE A 67 -4.04 2.17 8.03
C ILE A 67 -2.50 2.24 8.01
N LEU A 68 -1.94 3.44 7.89
CA LEU A 68 -0.50 3.64 7.87
C LEU A 68 0.16 3.27 9.21
N GLN A 69 -0.50 3.55 10.34
CA GLN A 69 -0.01 3.16 11.65
C GLN A 69 0.01 1.63 11.79
N GLU A 70 -1.07 0.94 11.43
CA GLU A 70 -1.15 -0.53 11.46
C GLU A 70 -0.06 -1.16 10.59
N GLY A 71 0.15 -0.63 9.36
CA GLY A 71 1.21 -1.11 8.47
C GLY A 71 2.61 -0.90 9.05
N ASN A 72 2.90 0.27 9.63
CA ASN A 72 4.19 0.55 10.27
C ASN A 72 4.46 -0.38 11.45
N ASP A 73 3.45 -0.64 12.30
CA ASP A 73 3.58 -1.50 13.47
C ASP A 73 3.86 -2.94 13.01
N LEU A 74 3.07 -3.46 12.05
CA LEU A 74 3.24 -4.79 11.49
C LEU A 74 4.64 -5.00 10.89
N VAL A 75 5.08 -4.09 10.02
CA VAL A 75 6.39 -4.17 9.36
C VAL A 75 7.54 -4.07 10.38
N GLY A 76 7.35 -3.28 11.44
CA GLY A 76 8.35 -3.11 12.50
C GLY A 76 8.52 -4.31 13.42
N GLU A 77 7.53 -5.21 13.52
CA GLU A 77 7.56 -6.43 14.34
C GLU A 77 8.19 -7.63 13.63
N ILE A 78 8.32 -7.59 12.30
CA ILE A 78 8.78 -8.72 11.49
C ILE A 78 10.30 -8.63 11.28
N GLU A 79 11.04 -9.64 11.77
CA GLU A 79 12.50 -9.73 11.62
C GLU A 79 12.90 -10.32 10.25
N ASP A 80 12.16 -11.33 9.78
CA ASP A 80 12.43 -11.98 8.48
C ASP A 80 12.12 -11.03 7.33
N GLU A 81 13.12 -10.83 6.45
CA GLU A 81 13.05 -9.83 5.37
C GLU A 81 12.01 -10.16 4.32
N LYS A 82 11.82 -11.44 3.98
CA LYS A 82 10.84 -11.86 2.96
C LYS A 82 9.42 -11.81 3.50
N VAL A 83 9.22 -12.20 4.75
CA VAL A 83 7.93 -12.06 5.43
C VAL A 83 7.59 -10.59 5.60
N ARG A 84 8.60 -9.74 5.83
CA ARG A 84 8.44 -8.27 5.89
C ARG A 84 7.98 -7.70 4.54
N ASP A 85 8.56 -8.13 3.43
CA ASP A 85 8.13 -7.70 2.09
C ASP A 85 6.67 -8.08 1.83
N ALA A 86 6.25 -9.30 2.19
CA ALA A 86 4.85 -9.72 2.11
C ALA A 86 3.93 -8.82 2.98
N ALA A 87 4.37 -8.43 4.17
CA ALA A 87 3.63 -7.52 5.05
C ALA A 87 3.56 -6.09 4.48
N ILE A 88 4.63 -5.61 3.83
CA ILE A 88 4.65 -4.31 3.14
C ILE A 88 3.62 -4.33 2.00
N ILE A 89 3.60 -5.35 1.15
CA ILE A 89 2.61 -5.49 0.07
C ILE A 89 1.18 -5.47 0.63
N ALA A 90 0.90 -6.30 1.64
CA ALA A 90 -0.42 -6.37 2.24
C ALA A 90 -0.86 -5.04 2.88
N SER A 91 0.08 -4.25 3.41
CA SER A 91 -0.19 -2.93 3.98
C SER A 91 -0.43 -1.88 2.90
N ALA A 92 0.37 -1.89 1.82
CA ALA A 92 0.18 -1.02 0.67
C ALA A 92 -1.19 -1.24 0.01
N GLN A 93 -1.57 -2.51 -0.26
CA GLN A 93 -2.88 -2.81 -0.84
C GLN A 93 -4.07 -2.25 -0.02
N ARG A 94 -3.97 -2.21 1.31
CA ARG A 94 -5.01 -1.57 2.14
C ARG A 94 -5.08 -0.06 1.89
N VAL A 95 -3.95 0.60 1.62
CA VAL A 95 -3.88 2.01 1.24
C VAL A 95 -4.61 2.19 -0.09
N GLU A 96 -4.23 1.43 -1.14
CA GLU A 96 -4.85 1.52 -2.48
C GLU A 96 -6.38 1.33 -2.41
N HIS A 97 -6.85 0.30 -1.69
CA HIS A 97 -8.28 0.04 -1.53
C HIS A 97 -9.03 1.17 -0.80
N TYR A 98 -8.39 1.80 0.19
CA TYR A 98 -8.96 2.97 0.84
C TYR A 98 -9.08 4.15 -0.14
N GLU A 99 -8.06 4.36 -0.96
CA GLU A 99 -8.04 5.44 -1.96
C GLU A 99 -9.01 5.19 -3.10
N MET A 100 -9.08 3.97 -3.64
CA MET A 100 -10.08 3.60 -4.63
C MET A 100 -11.53 3.88 -4.15
N ALA A 101 -11.85 3.54 -2.90
CA ALA A 101 -13.16 3.84 -2.33
C ALA A 101 -13.40 5.36 -2.23
N GLY A 102 -12.38 6.12 -1.82
CA GLY A 102 -12.44 7.57 -1.67
C GLY A 102 -12.57 8.29 -3.01
N TYR A 103 -11.71 7.97 -3.97
CA TYR A 103 -11.70 8.57 -5.31
C TYR A 103 -12.94 8.18 -6.12
N GLY A 104 -13.37 6.92 -6.07
CA GLY A 104 -14.60 6.46 -6.71
C GLY A 104 -15.84 7.22 -6.22
N THR A 105 -15.91 7.47 -4.90
CA THR A 105 -16.97 8.28 -4.30
C THR A 105 -16.90 9.74 -4.74
N ALA A 106 -15.71 10.36 -4.66
CA ALA A 106 -15.51 11.75 -5.04
C ALA A 106 -15.83 11.99 -6.53
N ARG A 107 -15.38 11.09 -7.42
CA ARG A 107 -15.70 11.10 -8.85
C ARG A 107 -17.21 11.05 -9.10
N THR A 108 -17.93 10.16 -8.37
CA THR A 108 -19.38 10.06 -8.50
C THR A 108 -20.08 11.36 -8.10
N TYR A 109 -19.62 12.02 -7.02
CA TYR A 109 -20.15 13.31 -6.62
C TYR A 109 -19.82 14.43 -7.62
N ALA A 110 -18.63 14.46 -8.20
CA ALA A 110 -18.28 15.41 -9.25
C ALA A 110 -19.22 15.26 -10.46
N GLN A 111 -19.54 14.03 -10.87
CA GLN A 111 -20.50 13.75 -11.93
C GLN A 111 -21.92 14.25 -11.58
N LEU A 112 -22.39 14.02 -10.35
CA LEU A 112 -23.73 14.45 -9.92
C LEU A 112 -23.85 15.98 -9.80
N LEU A 113 -22.74 16.69 -9.56
CA LEU A 113 -22.67 18.14 -9.45
C LEU A 113 -22.39 18.83 -10.79
N ASP A 114 -22.32 18.08 -11.89
CA ASP A 114 -22.01 18.58 -13.25
C ASP A 114 -20.64 19.28 -13.32
N GLU A 115 -19.63 18.67 -12.65
CA GLU A 115 -18.23 19.12 -12.62
C GLU A 115 -17.35 18.16 -13.44
N PRO A 116 -17.41 18.22 -14.79
CA PRO A 116 -16.76 17.22 -15.66
C PRO A 116 -15.22 17.22 -15.53
N ASP A 117 -14.60 18.38 -15.38
CA ASP A 117 -13.14 18.46 -15.25
C ASP A 117 -12.66 17.80 -13.95
N ALA A 118 -13.37 18.02 -12.84
CA ALA A 118 -13.07 17.37 -11.57
C ALA A 118 -13.30 15.86 -11.64
N ARG A 119 -14.40 15.44 -12.28
CA ARG A 119 -14.71 14.02 -12.51
C ARG A 119 -13.58 13.31 -13.28
N ASP A 120 -13.08 13.92 -14.36
CA ASP A 120 -12.08 13.31 -15.22
C ASP A 120 -10.72 13.22 -14.51
N LEU A 121 -10.33 14.23 -13.75
CA LEU A 121 -9.12 14.21 -12.93
C LEU A 121 -9.20 13.17 -11.81
N LEU A 122 -10.36 13.02 -11.15
CA LEU A 122 -10.58 12.01 -10.12
C LEU A 122 -10.62 10.58 -10.71
N GLN A 123 -11.15 10.42 -11.95
CA GLN A 123 -11.12 9.13 -12.64
C GLN A 123 -9.69 8.74 -13.02
N GLN A 124 -8.86 9.70 -13.42
CA GLN A 124 -7.45 9.43 -13.72
C GLN A 124 -6.75 8.87 -12.48
N THR A 125 -6.89 9.52 -11.30
CA THR A 125 -6.33 9.00 -10.06
C THR A 125 -6.87 7.62 -9.73
N LEU A 126 -8.19 7.40 -9.82
CA LEU A 126 -8.77 6.08 -9.55
C LEU A 126 -8.17 4.97 -10.42
N ASN A 127 -7.91 5.24 -11.70
CA ASN A 127 -7.26 4.26 -12.58
C ASN A 127 -5.82 3.96 -12.14
N GLU A 128 -5.08 4.97 -11.67
CA GLU A 128 -3.72 4.84 -11.17
C GLU A 128 -3.67 3.98 -9.88
N GLU A 129 -4.65 4.11 -8.97
CA GLU A 129 -4.76 3.26 -7.78
C GLU A 129 -5.10 1.81 -8.13
N GLU A 130 -6.00 1.61 -9.09
CA GLU A 130 -6.33 0.27 -9.60
C GLU A 130 -5.09 -0.40 -10.24
N GLU A 131 -4.25 0.36 -10.95
CA GLU A 131 -3.00 -0.12 -11.53
C GLU A 131 -1.96 -0.45 -10.45
N ALA A 132 -1.81 0.40 -9.43
CA ALA A 132 -0.92 0.17 -8.31
C ALA A 132 -1.29 -1.10 -7.53
N ASP A 133 -2.56 -1.31 -7.22
CA ASP A 133 -3.04 -2.55 -6.58
C ASP A 133 -2.74 -3.78 -7.45
N GLN A 134 -2.90 -3.68 -8.78
CA GLN A 134 -2.59 -4.79 -9.67
C GLN A 134 -1.09 -5.10 -9.72
N VAL A 135 -0.22 -4.09 -9.68
CA VAL A 135 1.25 -4.27 -9.58
C VAL A 135 1.59 -5.00 -8.28
N LEU A 136 1.04 -4.57 -7.15
CA LEU A 136 1.24 -5.21 -5.85
C LEU A 136 0.72 -6.66 -5.84
N ASN A 137 -0.42 -6.94 -6.46
CA ASN A 137 -0.96 -8.30 -6.62
C ASN A 137 0.02 -9.22 -7.39
N ASN A 138 0.63 -8.71 -8.45
CA ASN A 138 1.58 -9.48 -9.25
C ASN A 138 2.85 -9.78 -8.42
N LEU A 139 3.41 -8.78 -7.73
CA LEU A 139 4.57 -8.95 -6.85
C LEU A 139 4.29 -9.92 -5.70
N ALA A 140 3.07 -9.90 -5.13
CA ALA A 140 2.66 -10.80 -4.06
C ALA A 140 2.78 -12.28 -4.46
N GLY A 141 2.49 -12.61 -5.72
CA GLY A 141 2.60 -13.98 -6.24
C GLY A 141 4.01 -14.55 -6.11
N ASP A 142 5.01 -13.77 -6.47
CA ASP A 142 6.41 -14.18 -6.47
C ASP A 142 7.03 -14.10 -5.05
N ILE A 143 6.83 -12.97 -4.36
CA ILE A 143 7.40 -12.70 -3.03
C ILE A 143 6.85 -13.65 -1.98
N ASN A 144 5.52 -13.85 -1.92
CA ASN A 144 4.89 -14.75 -0.95
C ASN A 144 5.32 -16.21 -1.17
N THR A 145 5.49 -16.63 -2.43
CA THR A 145 5.98 -17.99 -2.75
C THR A 145 7.43 -18.16 -2.28
N GLY A 146 8.26 -17.13 -2.45
CA GLY A 146 9.65 -17.10 -1.97
C GLY A 146 9.75 -17.21 -0.45
N ALA A 147 8.93 -16.46 0.29
CA ALA A 147 8.87 -16.52 1.75
C ALA A 147 8.46 -17.90 2.28
N MET A 148 7.44 -18.53 1.67
CA MET A 148 6.96 -19.87 2.08
C MET A 148 7.97 -21.00 1.80
N SER A 149 8.80 -20.88 0.76
CA SER A 149 9.74 -21.96 0.38
C SER A 149 10.93 -22.08 1.34
N GLU A 150 11.37 -20.98 1.95
CA GLU A 150 12.47 -20.98 2.93
C GLU A 150 12.03 -21.52 4.28
N GLU A 151 10.85 -21.13 4.76
CA GLU A 151 10.29 -21.66 6.02
C GLU A 151 10.16 -23.20 5.97
N ARG A 152 9.77 -23.77 4.82
CA ARG A 152 9.72 -25.22 4.64
C ARG A 152 11.10 -25.88 4.69
N THR A 153 12.11 -25.24 4.11
CA THR A 153 13.48 -25.76 4.08
C THR A 153 14.10 -25.75 5.48
N GLU A 154 13.86 -24.70 6.27
CA GLU A 154 14.33 -24.62 7.65
C GLU A 154 13.66 -25.63 8.56
N VAL A 155 12.33 -25.81 8.44
CA VAL A 155 11.57 -26.82 9.20
C VAL A 155 11.98 -28.24 8.84
N GLU A 156 12.30 -28.52 7.58
CA GLU A 156 12.80 -29.83 7.13
C GLU A 156 14.20 -30.07 7.67
N ALA A 157 15.12 -29.11 7.65
CA ALA A 157 16.46 -29.19 8.22
C ALA A 157 16.46 -29.42 9.75
N GLU A 158 15.62 -28.68 10.49
CA GLU A 158 15.45 -28.87 11.93
C GLU A 158 14.90 -30.29 12.30
N ASN A 159 14.06 -30.85 11.44
CA ASN A 159 13.51 -32.19 11.66
C ASN A 159 14.51 -33.30 11.34
N GLU A 160 15.45 -33.08 10.43
CA GLU A 160 16.54 -34.02 10.14
C GLU A 160 17.61 -34.04 11.26
N GLU A 161 17.86 -32.91 11.95
CA GLU A 161 18.79 -32.84 13.08
C GLU A 161 18.25 -33.46 14.39
N LYS A 162 16.93 -33.68 14.52
CA LYS A 162 16.35 -34.27 15.74
C LYS A 162 16.61 -35.78 15.78
N PRO A 163 17.35 -36.28 16.78
CA PRO A 163 17.62 -37.75 16.91
C PRO A 163 16.30 -38.50 17.07
N PRO A 164 16.21 -39.74 16.52
CA PRO A 164 14.98 -40.54 16.57
C PRO A 164 14.55 -40.77 18.01
N ARG A 165 13.30 -40.40 18.32
CA ARG A 165 12.70 -40.64 19.64
C ARG A 165 12.80 -42.15 19.96
N ARG A 166 13.66 -42.51 20.92
CA ARG A 166 13.70 -43.89 21.44
C ARG A 166 12.31 -44.29 21.95
N ARG A 167 11.66 -45.20 21.24
CA ARG A 167 10.46 -45.87 21.78
C ARG A 167 10.85 -46.56 23.09
N ARG A 168 10.31 -46.11 24.23
CA ARG A 168 10.35 -46.89 25.47
C ARG A 168 9.49 -48.13 25.22
N ALA A 169 10.14 -49.29 25.22
CA ALA A 169 9.45 -50.56 25.33
C ALA A 169 8.81 -50.65 26.72
N ALA A 170 7.53 -51.04 26.74
CA ALA A 170 6.80 -51.38 27.96
C ALA A 170 7.18 -52.78 28.43
#